data_1df49c9943c60fa212aeba2b4fda7758
#
_entry.id   1df49c9943c60fa212aeba2b4fda7758
#
_cell.length_a   1.000
_cell.length_b   1.000
_cell.length_c   1.000
_cell.angle_alpha   90.00
_cell.angle_beta   90.00
_cell.angle_gamma   90.00
#
_symmetry.space_group_name_H-M   'P 1'
#
loop_
_entity.id
_entity.type
_entity.pdbx_description
1 polymer ?
#
loop_
_entity_poly.entity_id
_entity_poly.type
_entity_poly.pdbx_seq_one_letter_code
_entity_poly.pdbx_strand_id
1 'polypeptide(L)'
;MTATLLVNAPSRRCHADGVEVQAWYGLRYAQGARRFEAAQAATGRVAATSLDQVPVFPQRPSRLAAVMGAGSANPQSEDAYFLNVWAPAQAQGLPVLFFIHGGAWVSGGASLDWYDGTRLAAQGMVVVNVNYRLGALGHLGDAQADDLPLPAADLLLALQWVKDRIHAFGGDPDKITLIGQSAGGWYAHLLSVLESTRGWIDRVALLSMGTRMPWSPEQQKKTTERLRQSLGDQWLTANVDILMQHGMMALDKEPPRLAHAPSAFLPVASAGMPPDFLNPDWAAQACHAQAVYLRCTAQESSVFFFDVPFHRQATQEQVDQALGVWPVGDLPDSLLRNGVYQGAGSGLTPYQQVVAASSWLQFQRFPTQYAASLKAAGRSVVWRHFMEQSPLEAVFSGHCFDLPFQFGNFRAWQDAPMMQGVTPERFERIAQDLMGDIARFAGA
;
A
#
# COMPACT_ATOMS: atom_id res chain seq x y z
N MET A 1 26.05 -9.22 23.24
CA MET A 1 25.15 -9.04 24.39
C MET A 1 23.73 -8.96 23.83
N THR A 2 22.98 -10.00 24.04
CA THR A 2 21.67 -10.30 23.48
C THR A 2 20.62 -9.29 23.92
N ALA A 3 19.92 -8.74 22.95
CA ALA A 3 18.84 -7.76 23.16
C ALA A 3 17.58 -8.39 23.79
N THR A 4 17.66 -8.76 25.04
CA THR A 4 16.51 -9.17 25.87
C THR A 4 15.59 -7.98 26.24
N LEU A 5 15.83 -6.80 25.70
CA LEU A 5 15.28 -5.53 26.18
C LEU A 5 13.97 -5.08 25.53
N LEU A 6 13.39 -5.79 24.57
CA LEU A 6 12.26 -5.26 23.77
C LEU A 6 10.94 -6.01 23.92
N VAL A 7 10.89 -7.15 24.59
CA VAL A 7 9.63 -7.87 24.87
C VAL A 7 9.04 -7.45 26.22
N ASN A 8 9.20 -6.20 26.58
CA ASN A 8 8.49 -5.62 27.71
C ASN A 8 6.98 -5.68 27.45
N ALA A 9 6.18 -5.67 28.50
CA ALA A 9 4.73 -5.83 28.48
C ALA A 9 4.06 -5.27 27.20
N PRO A 10 3.09 -5.98 26.61
CA PRO A 10 2.37 -5.47 25.44
C PRO A 10 1.71 -4.13 25.77
N SER A 11 1.53 -3.28 24.76
CA SER A 11 0.77 -2.04 24.87
C SER A 11 -0.69 -2.32 25.22
N ARG A 12 -1.22 -3.40 24.66
CA ARG A 12 -2.62 -3.78 24.79
C ARG A 12 -2.78 -5.30 24.78
N ARG A 13 -3.76 -5.79 25.54
CA ARG A 13 -4.31 -7.15 25.44
C ARG A 13 -5.77 -7.04 25.07
N CYS A 14 -6.23 -7.84 24.14
CA CYS A 14 -7.62 -7.86 23.68
C CYS A 14 -7.99 -9.27 23.22
N HIS A 15 -9.28 -9.49 22.99
CA HIS A 15 -9.80 -10.73 22.42
C HIS A 15 -10.45 -10.43 21.06
N ALA A 16 -10.19 -11.28 20.09
CA ALA A 16 -10.87 -11.29 18.82
C ALA A 16 -11.11 -12.74 18.39
N ASP A 17 -12.30 -13.02 17.90
CA ASP A 17 -12.69 -14.35 17.39
C ASP A 17 -12.35 -15.51 18.38
N GLY A 18 -12.48 -15.24 19.70
CA GLY A 18 -12.18 -16.20 20.78
C GLY A 18 -10.69 -16.36 21.15
N VAL A 19 -9.79 -15.61 20.49
CA VAL A 19 -8.35 -15.65 20.72
C VAL A 19 -7.89 -14.43 21.51
N GLU A 20 -7.07 -14.62 22.57
CA GLU A 20 -6.36 -13.51 23.21
C GLU A 20 -5.20 -13.05 22.33
N VAL A 21 -5.18 -11.76 21.99
CA VAL A 21 -4.15 -11.12 21.17
C VAL A 21 -3.43 -10.06 22.00
N GLN A 22 -2.12 -10.05 21.90
CA GLN A 22 -1.23 -9.03 22.46
C GLN A 22 -0.77 -8.11 21.34
N ALA A 23 -0.69 -6.80 21.62
CA ALA A 23 -0.23 -5.80 20.67
C ALA A 23 0.90 -4.95 21.28
N TRP A 24 1.91 -4.65 20.48
CA TRP A 24 3.03 -3.78 20.79
C TRP A 24 3.06 -2.64 19.78
N TYR A 25 2.87 -1.41 20.27
CA TYR A 25 2.78 -0.22 19.44
C TYR A 25 4.06 0.60 19.48
N GLY A 26 4.41 1.23 18.36
CA GLY A 26 5.50 2.18 18.26
C GLY A 26 6.89 1.59 18.50
N LEU A 27 7.15 0.39 18.00
CA LEU A 27 8.48 -0.23 18.02
C LEU A 27 9.37 0.44 16.97
N ARG A 28 10.51 1.00 17.40
CA ARG A 28 11.43 1.70 16.50
C ARG A 28 12.30 0.70 15.74
N TYR A 29 12.33 0.80 14.43
CA TYR A 29 13.19 0.01 13.56
C TYR A 29 14.37 0.82 12.99
N ALA A 30 14.22 2.14 12.86
CA ALA A 30 15.25 3.04 12.35
C ALA A 30 15.16 4.44 12.97
N GLN A 31 16.14 5.27 12.67
CA GLN A 31 16.15 6.70 12.95
C GLN A 31 16.73 7.47 11.75
N GLY A 32 16.17 8.64 11.45
CA GLY A 32 16.71 9.55 10.44
C GLY A 32 17.89 10.35 11.00
N ALA A 33 18.94 10.57 10.18
CA ALA A 33 20.02 11.49 10.53
C ALA A 33 19.64 12.93 10.17
N ARG A 34 19.28 13.16 8.92
CA ARG A 34 18.82 14.44 8.36
C ARG A 34 17.76 14.20 7.28
N ARG A 35 17.05 15.28 6.91
CA ARG A 35 16.12 15.24 5.76
C ARG A 35 16.84 14.76 4.51
N PHE A 36 16.14 13.94 3.72
CA PHE A 36 16.59 13.42 2.42
C PHE A 36 17.82 12.52 2.47
N GLU A 37 18.26 12.11 3.65
CA GLU A 37 19.32 11.12 3.83
C GLU A 37 18.75 9.74 4.19
N ALA A 38 19.55 8.69 3.95
CA ALA A 38 19.20 7.34 4.34
C ALA A 38 19.07 7.24 5.88
N ALA A 39 18.04 6.55 6.35
CA ALA A 39 17.88 6.25 7.76
C ALA A 39 18.89 5.17 8.19
N GLN A 40 19.15 5.10 9.49
CA GLN A 40 20.04 4.10 10.09
C GLN A 40 19.23 3.18 11.00
N ALA A 41 19.61 1.91 11.07
CA ALA A 41 18.99 0.96 11.98
C ALA A 41 19.04 1.47 13.42
N ALA A 42 17.93 1.39 14.11
CA ALA A 42 17.82 1.79 15.50
C ALA A 42 16.82 0.89 16.24
N THR A 43 16.88 0.94 17.56
CA THR A 43 15.96 0.20 18.41
C THR A 43 15.39 1.11 19.49
N GLY A 44 14.21 0.79 19.97
CA GLY A 44 13.53 1.56 20.98
C GLY A 44 12.02 1.39 20.86
N ARG A 45 11.29 2.22 21.60
CA ARG A 45 9.84 2.24 21.58
C ARG A 45 9.32 3.59 22.06
N VAL A 46 8.24 4.06 21.45
CA VAL A 46 7.46 5.18 22.04
C VAL A 46 6.52 4.64 23.11
N ALA A 47 6.23 5.46 24.12
CA ALA A 47 5.24 5.14 25.13
C ALA A 47 3.84 5.34 24.54
N ALA A 48 3.27 4.27 23.99
CA ALA A 48 1.94 4.28 23.38
C ALA A 48 1.10 3.11 23.92
N THR A 49 -0.13 3.40 24.32
CA THR A 49 -1.13 2.43 24.78
C THR A 49 -2.21 2.16 23.72
N SER A 50 -2.26 3.01 22.67
CA SER A 50 -3.17 2.90 21.52
C SER A 50 -2.45 3.30 20.23
N LEU A 51 -2.99 2.89 19.08
CA LEU A 51 -2.41 3.18 17.76
C LEU A 51 -2.37 4.66 17.45
N ASP A 52 -3.40 5.40 17.82
CA ASP A 52 -3.52 6.84 17.56
C ASP A 52 -2.46 7.69 18.28
N GLN A 53 -1.73 7.13 19.24
CA GLN A 53 -0.59 7.77 19.91
C GLN A 53 0.75 7.59 19.18
N VAL A 54 0.83 6.63 18.26
CA VAL A 54 2.07 6.34 17.51
C VAL A 54 2.18 7.30 16.34
N PRO A 55 3.29 8.07 16.20
CA PRO A 55 3.47 8.99 15.11
C PRO A 55 3.47 8.30 13.74
N VAL A 56 2.94 9.02 12.75
CA VAL A 56 3.07 8.71 11.32
C VAL A 56 3.92 9.77 10.63
N PHE A 57 4.42 9.48 9.43
CA PHE A 57 5.18 10.48 8.67
C PHE A 57 4.28 11.65 8.25
N PRO A 58 4.85 12.87 8.16
CA PRO A 58 4.13 14.07 7.75
C PRO A 58 3.43 13.89 6.42
N GLN A 59 2.15 14.28 6.39
CA GLN A 59 1.27 14.07 5.25
C GLN A 59 0.11 15.05 5.25
N ARG A 60 -0.48 15.26 4.10
CA ARG A 60 -1.75 15.98 3.96
C ARG A 60 -2.91 14.98 3.95
N PRO A 61 -4.16 15.44 4.18
CA PRO A 61 -5.32 14.57 4.07
C PRO A 61 -5.33 13.79 2.74
N SER A 62 -5.70 12.51 2.81
CA SER A 62 -5.78 11.65 1.64
C SER A 62 -6.74 12.22 0.59
N ARG A 63 -6.37 12.13 -0.68
CA ARG A 63 -7.28 12.45 -1.81
C ARG A 63 -8.50 11.54 -1.86
N LEU A 64 -8.43 10.37 -1.21
CA LEU A 64 -9.53 9.43 -1.10
C LEU A 64 -10.38 9.66 0.16
N ALA A 65 -10.23 10.77 0.89
CA ALA A 65 -11.02 11.06 2.07
C ALA A 65 -12.54 11.10 1.78
N ALA A 66 -12.94 11.51 0.57
CA ALA A 66 -14.33 11.49 0.12
C ALA A 66 -14.91 10.07 -0.02
N VAL A 67 -14.08 9.04 -0.03
CA VAL A 67 -14.47 7.62 -0.14
C VAL A 67 -14.16 6.86 1.14
N MET A 68 -12.95 7.03 1.68
CA MET A 68 -12.42 6.28 2.82
C MET A 68 -12.69 6.95 4.17
N GLY A 69 -13.09 8.23 4.19
CA GLY A 69 -13.10 9.01 5.41
C GLY A 69 -11.71 9.52 5.81
N ALA A 70 -11.60 10.09 7.01
CA ALA A 70 -10.36 10.73 7.48
C ALA A 70 -9.35 9.76 8.14
N GLY A 71 -9.81 8.63 8.68
CA GLY A 71 -8.99 7.76 9.53
C GLY A 71 -8.67 8.39 10.89
N SER A 72 -7.85 7.70 11.70
CA SER A 72 -7.40 8.22 12.99
C SER A 72 -6.44 9.41 12.82
N ALA A 73 -6.53 10.35 13.77
CA ALA A 73 -5.68 11.56 13.80
C ALA A 73 -4.39 11.31 14.60
N ASN A 74 -3.46 10.56 14.01
CA ASN A 74 -2.17 10.29 14.62
C ASN A 74 -1.26 11.56 14.67
N PRO A 75 -0.39 11.70 15.67
CA PRO A 75 0.69 12.69 15.65
C PRO A 75 1.54 12.52 14.39
N GLN A 76 2.03 13.63 13.83
CA GLN A 76 2.94 13.58 12.69
C GLN A 76 4.37 13.93 13.11
N SER A 77 5.35 13.17 12.63
CA SER A 77 6.76 13.38 12.93
C SER A 77 7.66 12.97 11.78
N GLU A 78 8.70 13.73 11.49
CA GLU A 78 9.74 13.32 10.55
C GLU A 78 10.55 12.10 11.06
N ASP A 79 10.48 11.83 12.37
CA ASP A 79 11.08 10.67 13.03
C ASP A 79 10.00 9.63 13.37
N ALA A 80 9.26 9.17 12.35
CA ALA A 80 8.19 8.17 12.47
C ALA A 80 8.60 6.77 12.00
N TYR A 81 9.84 6.37 12.17
CA TYR A 81 10.37 5.06 11.79
C TYR A 81 9.93 3.96 12.78
N PHE A 82 8.62 3.74 12.85
CA PHE A 82 7.99 2.80 13.77
C PHE A 82 7.24 1.69 13.02
N LEU A 83 7.15 0.55 13.68
CA LEU A 83 6.26 -0.55 13.33
C LEU A 83 5.42 -0.95 14.54
N ASN A 84 4.32 -1.66 14.29
CA ASN A 84 3.46 -2.23 15.31
C ASN A 84 3.37 -3.74 15.10
N VAL A 85 3.24 -4.50 16.19
CA VAL A 85 3.16 -5.97 16.16
C VAL A 85 1.92 -6.41 16.91
N TRP A 86 1.20 -7.40 16.34
CA TRP A 86 0.11 -8.13 17.01
C TRP A 86 0.41 -9.63 16.93
N ALA A 87 0.19 -10.33 18.01
CA ALA A 87 0.38 -11.78 18.06
C ALA A 87 -0.63 -12.44 19.01
N PRO A 88 -1.07 -13.68 18.75
CA PRO A 88 -1.75 -14.48 19.76
C PRO A 88 -0.92 -14.58 21.04
N ALA A 89 -1.57 -14.58 22.21
CA ALA A 89 -0.86 -14.57 23.51
C ALA A 89 0.10 -15.77 23.69
N GLN A 90 -0.16 -16.87 23.00
CA GLN A 90 0.66 -18.09 23.05
C GLN A 90 1.39 -18.37 21.73
N ALA A 91 1.69 -17.32 20.95
CA ALA A 91 2.36 -17.43 19.67
C ALA A 91 3.75 -18.08 19.82
N GLN A 92 4.03 -19.11 19.01
CA GLN A 92 5.33 -19.78 18.91
C GLN A 92 5.55 -20.27 17.48
N GLY A 93 6.54 -19.69 16.77
CA GLY A 93 6.90 -20.06 15.41
C GLY A 93 5.79 -19.87 14.37
N LEU A 94 4.89 -18.90 14.62
CA LEU A 94 3.78 -18.58 13.72
C LEU A 94 4.26 -17.85 12.45
N PRO A 95 3.56 -18.01 11.33
CA PRO A 95 3.83 -17.20 10.14
C PRO A 95 3.68 -15.70 10.45
N VAL A 96 4.48 -14.90 9.77
CA VAL A 96 4.54 -13.45 9.95
C VAL A 96 3.93 -12.75 8.73
N LEU A 97 2.94 -11.90 8.94
CA LEU A 97 2.36 -11.04 7.93
C LEU A 97 2.98 -9.63 8.06
N PHE A 98 3.84 -9.24 7.13
CA PHE A 98 4.47 -7.91 7.11
C PHE A 98 3.71 -7.00 6.14
N PHE A 99 2.90 -6.08 6.68
CA PHE A 99 2.02 -5.22 5.90
C PHE A 99 2.63 -3.85 5.61
N ILE A 100 2.64 -3.48 4.31
CA ILE A 100 3.04 -2.18 3.78
C ILE A 100 1.79 -1.45 3.31
N HIS A 101 1.47 -0.32 3.95
CA HIS A 101 0.27 0.46 3.63
C HIS A 101 0.36 1.17 2.28
N GLY A 102 -0.80 1.48 1.69
CA GLY A 102 -0.94 2.32 0.52
C GLY A 102 -0.95 3.82 0.84
N GLY A 103 -1.55 4.60 -0.07
CA GLY A 103 -1.70 6.05 0.09
C GLY A 103 -1.01 6.87 -0.99
N ALA A 104 -0.80 6.29 -2.16
CA ALA A 104 -0.22 6.96 -3.35
C ALA A 104 1.12 7.67 -3.05
N TRP A 105 1.92 7.10 -2.17
CA TRP A 105 3.24 7.61 -1.71
C TRP A 105 3.18 8.95 -0.97
N VAL A 106 2.00 9.49 -0.65
CA VAL A 106 1.82 10.83 -0.06
C VAL A 106 1.07 10.81 1.27
N SER A 107 0.40 9.72 1.60
CA SER A 107 -0.38 9.58 2.83
C SER A 107 -0.40 8.13 3.32
N GLY A 108 -0.93 7.91 4.51
CA GLY A 108 -1.02 6.61 5.15
C GLY A 108 -0.10 6.48 6.37
N GLY A 109 -0.15 5.33 7.01
CA GLY A 109 0.67 5.04 8.18
C GLY A 109 0.29 3.71 8.81
N ALA A 110 1.27 3.05 9.38
CA ALA A 110 1.11 1.75 10.05
C ALA A 110 0.21 1.82 11.28
N SER A 111 0.00 3.02 11.81
CA SER A 111 -0.68 3.25 13.07
C SER A 111 -2.09 3.81 12.90
N LEU A 112 -2.58 3.90 11.66
CA LEU A 112 -3.99 4.19 11.42
C LEU A 112 -4.84 3.02 11.93
N ASP A 113 -5.93 3.33 12.62
CA ASP A 113 -6.88 2.35 13.17
C ASP A 113 -7.48 1.43 12.10
N TRP A 114 -7.52 1.89 10.85
CA TRP A 114 -7.89 1.08 9.68
C TRP A 114 -7.12 -0.24 9.57
N TYR A 115 -5.86 -0.24 10.02
CA TYR A 115 -4.93 -1.37 9.89
C TYR A 115 -4.65 -2.07 11.22
N ASP A 116 -5.53 -1.94 12.23
CA ASP A 116 -5.40 -2.72 13.47
C ASP A 116 -5.35 -4.22 13.14
N GLY A 117 -4.23 -4.86 13.47
CA GLY A 117 -3.94 -6.25 13.12
C GLY A 117 -4.57 -7.28 14.05
N THR A 118 -5.37 -6.87 15.01
CA THR A 118 -5.90 -7.76 16.07
C THR A 118 -6.65 -8.96 15.48
N ARG A 119 -7.59 -8.75 14.57
CA ARG A 119 -8.39 -9.84 14.00
C ARG A 119 -7.59 -10.74 13.05
N LEU A 120 -6.65 -10.17 12.30
CA LEU A 120 -5.73 -10.98 11.48
C LEU A 120 -4.82 -11.83 12.36
N ALA A 121 -4.30 -11.29 13.47
CA ALA A 121 -3.48 -12.06 14.41
C ALA A 121 -4.28 -13.21 15.03
N ALA A 122 -5.57 -13.00 15.32
CA ALA A 122 -6.45 -14.06 15.81
C ALA A 122 -6.62 -15.24 14.82
N GLN A 123 -6.30 -15.04 13.53
CA GLN A 123 -6.26 -16.12 12.53
C GLN A 123 -5.00 -17.02 12.63
N GLY A 124 -4.15 -16.86 13.65
CA GLY A 124 -2.98 -17.71 13.87
C GLY A 124 -1.68 -17.22 13.26
N MET A 125 -1.49 -15.91 13.11
CA MET A 125 -0.27 -15.31 12.59
C MET A 125 0.23 -14.15 13.44
N VAL A 126 1.50 -13.77 13.29
CA VAL A 126 2.04 -12.51 13.81
C VAL A 126 1.89 -11.44 12.74
N VAL A 127 1.21 -10.35 13.05
CA VAL A 127 0.98 -9.23 12.11
C VAL A 127 1.92 -8.08 12.45
N VAL A 128 2.59 -7.54 11.45
CA VAL A 128 3.49 -6.38 11.55
C VAL A 128 3.05 -5.33 10.54
N ASN A 129 2.75 -4.11 11.01
CA ASN A 129 2.49 -2.97 10.14
C ASN A 129 3.64 -1.97 10.27
N VAL A 130 4.09 -1.38 9.16
CA VAL A 130 5.29 -0.53 9.11
C VAL A 130 5.02 0.84 8.52
N ASN A 131 5.56 1.90 9.15
CA ASN A 131 5.68 3.23 8.57
C ASN A 131 6.87 3.30 7.62
N TYR A 132 6.80 4.14 6.60
CA TYR A 132 7.90 4.52 5.71
C TYR A 132 7.70 5.97 5.25
N ARG A 133 8.77 6.65 4.84
CA ARG A 133 8.70 8.08 4.43
C ARG A 133 7.78 8.32 3.25
N LEU A 134 7.09 9.45 3.29
CA LEU A 134 6.05 9.85 2.35
C LEU A 134 6.36 11.22 1.72
N GLY A 135 5.67 11.52 0.62
CA GLY A 135 5.66 12.82 -0.02
C GLY A 135 7.06 13.37 -0.32
N ALA A 136 7.26 14.66 -0.06
CA ALA A 136 8.54 15.32 -0.30
C ALA A 136 9.70 14.67 0.47
N LEU A 137 9.47 14.25 1.72
CA LEU A 137 10.49 13.64 2.58
C LEU A 137 11.02 12.30 2.03
N GLY A 138 10.17 11.54 1.34
CA GLY A 138 10.53 10.24 0.78
C GLY A 138 11.05 10.29 -0.66
N HIS A 139 10.71 11.33 -1.43
CA HIS A 139 10.89 11.30 -2.88
C HIS A 139 11.71 12.45 -3.44
N LEU A 140 12.03 13.47 -2.64
CA LEU A 140 12.90 14.59 -3.05
C LEU A 140 14.25 14.49 -2.34
N GLY A 141 15.17 15.37 -2.71
CA GLY A 141 16.55 15.37 -2.26
C GLY A 141 17.52 15.00 -3.36
N ASP A 142 18.80 14.90 -3.03
CA ASP A 142 19.81 14.43 -3.97
C ASP A 142 19.75 12.90 -4.05
N ALA A 143 19.35 12.38 -5.20
CA ALA A 143 19.38 10.95 -5.44
C ALA A 143 20.84 10.47 -5.35
N GLN A 144 21.10 9.54 -4.45
CA GLN A 144 22.35 8.80 -4.48
C GLN A 144 22.23 7.76 -5.61
N ALA A 145 23.12 7.81 -6.56
CA ALA A 145 23.01 7.04 -7.81
C ALA A 145 22.92 5.52 -7.59
N ASP A 146 23.47 5.02 -6.49
CA ASP A 146 23.63 3.59 -6.23
C ASP A 146 22.65 3.04 -5.16
N ASP A 147 21.83 3.90 -4.53
CA ASP A 147 20.96 3.50 -3.43
C ASP A 147 19.52 3.22 -3.88
N LEU A 148 18.78 2.46 -3.06
CA LEU A 148 17.34 2.32 -3.21
C LEU A 148 16.63 3.67 -2.95
N PRO A 149 15.43 3.90 -3.53
CA PRO A 149 14.58 5.03 -3.11
C PRO A 149 14.41 5.04 -1.59
N LEU A 150 14.48 6.20 -0.97
CA LEU A 150 14.46 6.33 0.50
C LEU A 150 13.34 5.52 1.20
N PRO A 151 12.09 5.52 0.72
CA PRO A 151 11.04 4.70 1.34
C PRO A 151 11.29 3.19 1.20
N ALA A 152 11.92 2.74 0.10
CA ALA A 152 12.28 1.33 -0.08
C ALA A 152 13.42 0.94 0.87
N ALA A 153 14.40 1.83 1.08
CA ALA A 153 15.47 1.64 2.07
C ALA A 153 14.92 1.60 3.50
N ASP A 154 13.93 2.46 3.84
CA ASP A 154 13.24 2.42 5.13
C ASP A 154 12.56 1.05 5.36
N LEU A 155 11.85 0.56 4.35
CA LEU A 155 11.18 -0.75 4.40
C LEU A 155 12.16 -1.92 4.49
N LEU A 156 13.31 -1.82 3.85
CA LEU A 156 14.38 -2.82 3.97
C LEU A 156 14.92 -2.89 5.40
N LEU A 157 15.15 -1.73 6.05
CA LEU A 157 15.53 -1.67 7.47
C LEU A 157 14.46 -2.27 8.39
N ALA A 158 13.18 -2.00 8.12
CA ALA A 158 12.08 -2.57 8.89
C ALA A 158 11.99 -4.09 8.70
N LEU A 159 12.16 -4.60 7.48
CA LEU A 159 12.18 -6.03 7.20
C LEU A 159 13.37 -6.72 7.88
N GLN A 160 14.55 -6.10 7.87
CA GLN A 160 15.71 -6.58 8.63
C GLN A 160 15.41 -6.65 10.13
N TRP A 161 14.77 -5.60 10.69
CA TRP A 161 14.35 -5.59 12.08
C TRP A 161 13.42 -6.77 12.40
N VAL A 162 12.50 -7.10 11.51
CA VAL A 162 11.59 -8.25 11.66
C VAL A 162 12.38 -9.56 11.60
N LYS A 163 13.25 -9.76 10.63
CA LYS A 163 14.13 -10.95 10.54
C LYS A 163 14.90 -11.19 11.84
N ASP A 164 15.43 -10.12 12.43
CA ASP A 164 16.28 -10.23 13.63
C ASP A 164 15.49 -10.46 14.92
N ARG A 165 14.22 -10.00 15.00
CA ARG A 165 13.53 -9.83 16.29
C ARG A 165 12.15 -10.46 16.41
N ILE A 166 11.51 -10.85 15.32
CA ILE A 166 10.11 -11.28 15.36
C ILE A 166 9.88 -12.57 16.17
N HIS A 167 10.93 -13.38 16.32
CA HIS A 167 10.89 -14.57 17.18
C HIS A 167 10.52 -14.23 18.64
N ALA A 168 10.89 -13.05 19.12
CA ALA A 168 10.56 -12.57 20.47
C ALA A 168 9.05 -12.27 20.65
N PHE A 169 8.31 -12.15 19.55
CA PHE A 169 6.85 -11.97 19.51
C PHE A 169 6.12 -13.24 19.07
N GLY A 170 6.84 -14.37 19.00
CA GLY A 170 6.30 -15.66 18.61
C GLY A 170 6.18 -15.91 17.11
N GLY A 171 6.76 -15.01 16.27
CA GLY A 171 6.81 -15.19 14.82
C GLY A 171 8.03 -16.00 14.37
N ASP A 172 7.90 -16.69 13.25
CA ASP A 172 8.98 -17.39 12.57
C ASP A 172 9.63 -16.48 11.51
N PRO A 173 10.90 -16.07 11.68
CA PRO A 173 11.58 -15.19 10.74
C PRO A 173 11.78 -15.82 9.35
N ASP A 174 11.61 -17.13 9.20
CA ASP A 174 11.73 -17.82 7.92
C ASP A 174 10.37 -17.99 7.19
N LYS A 175 9.28 -17.58 7.83
CA LYS A 175 7.91 -17.63 7.28
C LYS A 175 7.30 -16.23 7.15
N ILE A 176 8.01 -15.31 6.51
CA ILE A 176 7.51 -13.95 6.30
C ILE A 176 6.71 -13.88 5.00
N THR A 177 5.44 -13.56 5.12
CA THR A 177 4.58 -13.12 4.01
C THR A 177 4.61 -11.60 3.94
N LEU A 178 5.22 -11.07 2.89
CA LEU A 178 5.20 -9.64 2.60
C LEU A 178 3.87 -9.30 1.92
N ILE A 179 3.09 -8.42 2.51
CA ILE A 179 1.80 -8.01 1.95
C ILE A 179 1.77 -6.49 1.78
N GLY A 180 1.35 -6.01 0.61
CA GLY A 180 1.24 -4.58 0.35
C GLY A 180 -0.02 -4.23 -0.42
N GLN A 181 -0.59 -3.07 -0.11
CA GLN A 181 -1.75 -2.54 -0.81
C GLN A 181 -1.38 -1.28 -1.60
N SER A 182 -1.85 -1.16 -2.86
CA SER A 182 -1.64 0.05 -3.68
C SER A 182 -0.15 0.41 -3.82
N ALA A 183 0.26 1.60 -3.39
CA ALA A 183 1.66 2.02 -3.30
C ALA A 183 2.50 1.08 -2.43
N GLY A 184 1.93 0.52 -1.35
CA GLY A 184 2.58 -0.51 -0.54
C GLY A 184 2.77 -1.81 -1.31
N GLY A 185 1.83 -2.18 -2.19
CA GLY A 185 1.96 -3.32 -3.10
C GLY A 185 3.10 -3.13 -4.09
N TRP A 186 3.31 -1.91 -4.58
CA TRP A 186 4.45 -1.57 -5.42
C TRP A 186 5.79 -1.82 -4.71
N TYR A 187 5.91 -1.41 -3.43
CA TYR A 187 7.11 -1.70 -2.65
C TYR A 187 7.25 -3.19 -2.30
N ALA A 188 6.14 -3.86 -1.95
CA ALA A 188 6.18 -5.31 -1.69
C ALA A 188 6.67 -6.08 -2.92
N HIS A 189 6.21 -5.68 -4.11
CA HIS A 189 6.70 -6.25 -5.37
C HIS A 189 8.18 -5.97 -5.57
N LEU A 190 8.62 -4.71 -5.45
CA LEU A 190 10.03 -4.34 -5.57
C LEU A 190 10.90 -5.20 -4.63
N LEU A 191 10.56 -5.25 -3.33
CA LEU A 191 11.31 -6.02 -2.34
C LEU A 191 11.35 -7.52 -2.67
N SER A 192 10.31 -8.08 -3.29
CA SER A 192 10.26 -9.51 -3.64
C SER A 192 11.18 -9.92 -4.79
N VAL A 193 11.74 -8.95 -5.52
CA VAL A 193 12.66 -9.17 -6.66
C VAL A 193 14.07 -8.63 -6.42
N LEU A 194 14.33 -7.98 -5.26
CA LEU A 194 15.66 -7.49 -4.89
C LEU A 194 16.55 -8.65 -4.43
N GLU A 195 17.79 -8.69 -4.91
CA GLU A 195 18.76 -9.69 -4.46
C GLU A 195 19.08 -9.58 -2.96
N SER A 196 19.08 -8.37 -2.40
CA SER A 196 19.33 -8.11 -0.98
C SER A 196 18.29 -8.70 -0.02
N THR A 197 17.11 -9.05 -0.51
CA THR A 197 16.03 -9.68 0.29
C THR A 197 15.83 -11.17 -0.02
N ARG A 198 16.72 -11.76 -0.84
CA ARG A 198 16.67 -13.19 -1.16
C ARG A 198 16.80 -14.03 0.11
N GLY A 199 15.86 -14.95 0.31
CA GLY A 199 15.77 -15.79 1.51
C GLY A 199 15.15 -15.11 2.74
N TRP A 200 14.68 -13.86 2.60
CA TRP A 200 13.98 -13.17 3.69
C TRP A 200 12.45 -13.27 3.56
N ILE A 201 11.95 -13.39 2.34
CA ILE A 201 10.52 -13.36 2.00
C ILE A 201 10.11 -14.76 1.54
N ASP A 202 9.23 -15.41 2.30
CA ASP A 202 8.68 -16.72 1.95
C ASP A 202 7.57 -16.58 0.90
N ARG A 203 6.64 -15.64 1.11
CA ARG A 203 5.50 -15.37 0.24
C ARG A 203 5.29 -13.87 0.03
N VAL A 204 4.64 -13.52 -1.07
CA VAL A 204 4.26 -12.11 -1.34
C VAL A 204 2.80 -12.00 -1.76
N ALA A 205 2.10 -11.03 -1.17
CA ALA A 205 0.70 -10.72 -1.50
C ALA A 205 0.59 -9.27 -1.98
N LEU A 206 0.12 -9.07 -3.20
CA LEU A 206 -0.02 -7.78 -3.86
C LEU A 206 -1.51 -7.45 -4.00
N LEU A 207 -1.98 -6.49 -3.19
CA LEU A 207 -3.38 -6.08 -3.15
C LEU A 207 -3.55 -4.77 -3.92
N SER A 208 -4.31 -4.79 -5.00
CA SER A 208 -4.56 -3.59 -5.82
C SER A 208 -3.28 -2.79 -6.10
N MET A 209 -2.21 -3.47 -6.45
CA MET A 209 -0.90 -2.87 -6.67
C MET A 209 -0.97 -1.84 -7.79
N GLY A 210 -0.57 -0.59 -7.51
CA GLY A 210 -0.38 0.41 -8.56
C GLY A 210 0.83 0.09 -9.44
N THR A 211 0.69 0.24 -10.75
CA THR A 211 1.73 -0.12 -11.73
C THR A 211 2.40 1.11 -12.36
N ARG A 212 2.55 2.16 -11.56
CA ARG A 212 3.21 3.40 -12.01
C ARG A 212 4.69 3.19 -12.21
N MET A 213 5.18 3.62 -13.38
CA MET A 213 6.62 3.70 -13.61
C MET A 213 7.25 4.72 -12.65
N PRO A 214 8.43 4.42 -12.09
CA PRO A 214 9.14 5.36 -11.25
C PRO A 214 9.52 6.63 -12.02
N TRP A 215 9.76 7.71 -11.29
CA TRP A 215 10.35 8.92 -11.88
C TRP A 215 11.76 8.64 -12.38
N SER A 216 12.16 9.32 -13.45
CA SER A 216 13.57 9.38 -13.79
C SER A 216 14.35 10.24 -12.77
N PRO A 217 15.66 10.02 -12.62
CA PRO A 217 16.52 10.86 -11.79
C PRO A 217 16.45 12.34 -12.17
N GLU A 218 16.29 12.65 -13.46
CA GLU A 218 16.14 14.03 -13.97
C GLU A 218 14.84 14.67 -13.48
N GLN A 219 13.74 13.92 -13.46
CA GLN A 219 12.46 14.40 -12.94
C GLN A 219 12.56 14.71 -11.43
N GLN A 220 13.18 13.84 -10.66
CA GLN A 220 13.42 14.08 -9.23
C GLN A 220 14.29 15.33 -9.03
N LYS A 221 15.42 15.42 -9.74
CA LYS A 221 16.35 16.54 -9.66
C LYS A 221 15.64 17.87 -9.95
N LYS A 222 14.90 17.93 -11.05
CA LYS A 222 14.10 19.11 -11.44
C LYS A 222 13.12 19.52 -10.36
N THR A 223 12.40 18.57 -9.76
CA THR A 223 11.43 18.83 -8.70
C THR A 223 12.12 19.29 -7.41
N THR A 224 13.24 18.67 -7.05
CA THR A 224 14.07 19.05 -5.90
C THR A 224 14.64 20.46 -6.06
N GLU A 225 15.13 20.82 -7.24
CA GLU A 225 15.63 22.18 -7.53
C GLU A 225 14.54 23.23 -7.37
N ARG A 226 13.31 22.97 -7.82
CA ARG A 226 12.16 23.86 -7.61
C ARG A 226 11.83 24.04 -6.12
N LEU A 227 11.88 22.94 -5.34
CA LEU A 227 11.70 23.02 -3.89
C LEU A 227 12.78 23.90 -3.26
N ARG A 228 14.06 23.69 -3.61
CA ARG A 228 15.17 24.52 -3.13
C ARG A 228 15.02 26.00 -3.50
N GLN A 229 14.65 26.27 -4.75
CA GLN A 229 14.39 27.65 -5.19
C GLN A 229 13.27 28.32 -4.39
N SER A 230 12.22 27.57 -4.05
CA SER A 230 11.06 28.12 -3.32
C SER A 230 11.31 28.33 -1.83
N LEU A 231 12.23 27.60 -1.21
CA LEU A 231 12.56 27.68 0.22
C LEU A 231 13.93 28.31 0.53
N GLY A 232 14.79 28.48 -0.49
CA GLY A 232 16.15 28.99 -0.30
C GLY A 232 16.95 28.11 0.67
N ASP A 233 17.78 28.74 1.49
CA ASP A 233 18.63 28.06 2.48
C ASP A 233 17.83 27.27 3.55
N GLN A 234 16.52 27.54 3.68
CA GLN A 234 15.66 26.89 4.67
C GLN A 234 15.13 25.52 4.24
N TRP A 235 15.41 25.05 3.02
CA TRP A 235 14.84 23.80 2.49
C TRP A 235 15.11 22.56 3.37
N LEU A 236 16.23 22.55 4.13
CA LEU A 236 16.56 21.50 5.09
C LEU A 236 15.99 21.72 6.50
N THR A 237 15.62 22.96 6.84
CA THR A 237 15.28 23.35 8.23
C THR A 237 13.88 23.95 8.37
N ALA A 238 13.20 24.26 7.26
CA ALA A 238 11.83 24.79 7.28
C ALA A 238 10.90 23.89 8.10
N ASN A 239 9.87 24.49 8.69
CA ASN A 239 8.79 23.73 9.31
C ASN A 239 8.25 22.69 8.32
N VAL A 240 7.91 21.50 8.83
CA VAL A 240 7.50 20.36 7.98
C VAL A 240 6.24 20.65 7.15
N ASP A 241 5.28 21.40 7.69
CA ASP A 241 4.07 21.77 6.94
C ASP A 241 4.40 22.67 5.75
N ILE A 242 5.34 23.60 5.94
CA ILE A 242 5.88 24.45 4.87
C ILE A 242 6.60 23.59 3.82
N LEU A 243 7.45 22.67 4.25
CA LEU A 243 8.12 21.73 3.36
C LEU A 243 7.13 20.92 2.52
N MET A 244 6.11 20.36 3.17
CA MET A 244 5.09 19.55 2.47
C MET A 244 4.28 20.40 1.47
N GLN A 245 3.95 21.64 1.83
CA GLN A 245 3.26 22.57 0.94
C GLN A 245 4.12 22.91 -0.29
N HIS A 246 5.36 23.33 -0.06
CA HIS A 246 6.29 23.71 -1.14
C HIS A 246 6.68 22.49 -1.99
N GLY A 247 6.79 21.30 -1.40
CA GLY A 247 6.99 20.05 -2.13
C GLY A 247 5.88 19.77 -3.12
N MET A 248 4.61 19.96 -2.72
CA MET A 248 3.47 19.83 -3.63
C MET A 248 3.46 20.92 -4.72
N MET A 249 3.88 22.14 -4.40
CA MET A 249 3.97 23.23 -5.37
C MET A 249 5.09 23.02 -6.41
N ALA A 250 6.14 22.28 -6.04
CA ALA A 250 7.28 21.96 -6.92
C ALA A 250 6.94 20.93 -8.00
N LEU A 251 5.83 20.20 -7.86
CA LEU A 251 5.39 19.20 -8.85
C LEU A 251 4.97 19.87 -10.17
N ASP A 252 5.16 19.14 -11.26
CA ASP A 252 4.61 19.56 -12.56
C ASP A 252 3.07 19.55 -12.51
N LYS A 253 2.46 20.60 -13.03
CA LYS A 253 1.01 20.70 -13.20
C LYS A 253 0.64 20.10 -14.56
N GLU A 254 0.20 18.87 -14.57
CA GLU A 254 -0.38 18.29 -15.79
C GLU A 254 -1.86 18.64 -15.91
N PRO A 255 -2.34 18.95 -17.13
CA PRO A 255 -3.77 19.13 -17.35
C PRO A 255 -4.50 17.80 -17.08
N PRO A 256 -5.76 17.85 -16.60
CA PRO A 256 -6.56 16.65 -16.43
C PRO A 256 -6.68 15.89 -17.77
N ARG A 257 -6.45 14.58 -17.71
CA ARG A 257 -6.64 13.66 -18.85
C ARG A 257 -7.73 12.66 -18.50
N LEU A 258 -8.60 12.41 -19.47
CA LEU A 258 -9.67 11.43 -19.28
C LEU A 258 -9.06 10.05 -18.98
N ALA A 259 -9.67 9.34 -18.04
CA ALA A 259 -9.23 8.01 -17.58
C ALA A 259 -7.83 7.97 -16.91
N HIS A 260 -7.26 9.11 -16.52
CA HIS A 260 -5.97 9.17 -15.86
C HIS A 260 -6.10 9.69 -14.42
N ALA A 261 -5.72 8.86 -13.44
CA ALA A 261 -5.58 9.28 -12.05
C ALA A 261 -4.14 9.79 -11.81
N PRO A 262 -3.92 11.09 -11.58
CA PRO A 262 -2.58 11.64 -11.41
C PRO A 262 -1.95 11.15 -10.10
N SER A 263 -0.64 10.92 -10.08
CA SER A 263 0.15 10.71 -8.86
C SER A 263 0.95 11.97 -8.55
N ALA A 264 1.01 12.33 -7.26
CA ALA A 264 1.78 13.50 -6.82
C ALA A 264 3.28 13.18 -6.83
N PHE A 265 3.72 12.23 -5.99
CA PHE A 265 5.09 11.75 -5.93
C PHE A 265 5.15 10.30 -6.40
N LEU A 266 6.29 9.91 -6.95
CA LEU A 266 6.60 8.53 -7.32
C LEU A 266 8.01 8.18 -6.82
N PRO A 267 8.29 6.91 -6.51
CA PRO A 267 9.65 6.45 -6.30
C PRO A 267 10.53 6.77 -7.49
N VAL A 268 11.81 6.94 -7.25
CA VAL A 268 12.78 7.31 -8.30
C VAL A 268 13.50 6.07 -8.78
N ALA A 269 13.64 5.91 -10.08
CA ALA A 269 14.49 4.90 -10.68
C ALA A 269 15.95 5.18 -10.28
N SER A 270 16.49 4.37 -9.40
CA SER A 270 17.87 4.43 -8.91
C SER A 270 18.65 3.19 -9.33
N ALA A 271 19.97 3.22 -9.29
CA ALA A 271 20.79 2.07 -9.67
C ALA A 271 20.59 0.85 -8.75
N GLY A 272 20.18 1.07 -7.49
CA GLY A 272 19.81 0.00 -6.57
C GLY A 272 18.48 -0.70 -6.90
N MET A 273 17.72 -0.17 -7.85
CA MET A 273 16.41 -0.71 -8.25
C MET A 273 16.50 -1.39 -9.62
N PRO A 274 16.04 -2.64 -9.78
CA PRO A 274 16.04 -3.30 -11.08
C PRO A 274 15.21 -2.51 -12.10
N PRO A 275 15.75 -2.19 -13.30
CA PRO A 275 15.04 -1.34 -14.27
C PRO A 275 13.78 -2.02 -14.83
N ASP A 276 13.79 -3.34 -14.92
CA ASP A 276 12.70 -4.15 -15.51
C ASP A 276 11.74 -4.74 -14.47
N PHE A 277 11.76 -4.27 -13.20
CA PHE A 277 10.96 -4.89 -12.14
C PHE A 277 9.44 -4.84 -12.40
N LEU A 278 8.94 -3.92 -13.25
CA LEU A 278 7.56 -3.88 -13.74
C LEU A 278 7.38 -4.57 -15.11
N ASN A 279 8.39 -5.28 -15.62
CA ASN A 279 8.21 -6.20 -16.73
C ASN A 279 7.76 -7.56 -16.17
N PRO A 280 6.57 -8.09 -16.54
CA PRO A 280 6.01 -9.30 -15.94
C PRO A 280 6.89 -10.53 -16.09
N ASP A 281 7.54 -10.70 -17.25
CA ASP A 281 8.36 -11.88 -17.53
C ASP A 281 9.67 -11.82 -16.75
N TRP A 282 10.34 -10.68 -16.75
CA TRP A 282 11.53 -10.46 -15.94
C TRP A 282 11.23 -10.64 -14.45
N ALA A 283 10.17 -9.99 -13.97
CA ALA A 283 9.78 -10.06 -12.56
C ALA A 283 9.45 -11.49 -12.10
N ALA A 284 8.83 -12.30 -12.97
CA ALA A 284 8.54 -13.69 -12.65
C ALA A 284 9.80 -14.55 -12.49
N GLN A 285 10.86 -14.24 -13.23
CA GLN A 285 12.18 -14.89 -13.08
C GLN A 285 12.91 -14.40 -11.84
N ALA A 286 12.86 -13.09 -11.57
CA ALA A 286 13.58 -12.47 -10.46
C ALA A 286 12.90 -12.71 -9.10
N CYS A 287 11.60 -12.92 -9.06
CA CYS A 287 10.84 -13.16 -7.84
C CYS A 287 11.38 -14.39 -7.10
N HIS A 288 11.84 -14.18 -5.88
CA HIS A 288 12.38 -15.25 -5.04
C HIS A 288 11.38 -15.81 -4.01
N ALA A 289 10.17 -15.22 -3.90
CA ALA A 289 9.11 -15.78 -3.07
C ALA A 289 8.62 -17.13 -3.61
N GLN A 290 8.29 -18.07 -2.72
CA GLN A 290 7.80 -19.40 -3.10
C GLN A 290 6.39 -19.36 -3.70
N ALA A 291 5.56 -18.42 -3.22
CA ALA A 291 4.19 -18.24 -3.68
C ALA A 291 3.83 -16.75 -3.77
N VAL A 292 2.97 -16.43 -4.73
CA VAL A 292 2.48 -15.06 -4.98
C VAL A 292 0.96 -15.04 -4.94
N TYR A 293 0.40 -14.14 -4.11
CA TYR A 293 -1.02 -13.85 -4.06
C TYR A 293 -1.27 -12.48 -4.71
N LEU A 294 -2.18 -12.44 -5.65
CA LEU A 294 -2.57 -11.23 -6.38
C LEU A 294 -4.07 -10.99 -6.18
N ARG A 295 -4.45 -9.77 -5.82
CA ARG A 295 -5.85 -9.37 -5.75
C ARG A 295 -6.02 -7.95 -6.26
N CYS A 296 -7.04 -7.75 -7.10
CA CYS A 296 -7.52 -6.45 -7.54
C CYS A 296 -9.01 -6.32 -7.26
N THR A 297 -9.47 -5.09 -7.02
CA THR A 297 -10.90 -4.78 -7.04
C THR A 297 -11.38 -4.70 -8.49
N ALA A 298 -12.68 -4.89 -8.72
CA ALA A 298 -13.21 -4.97 -10.08
C ALA A 298 -13.18 -3.61 -10.81
N GLN A 299 -13.41 -2.52 -10.11
CA GLN A 299 -13.47 -1.17 -10.66
C GLN A 299 -12.50 -0.21 -9.96
N GLU A 300 -11.21 -0.59 -9.88
CA GLU A 300 -10.16 0.12 -9.14
C GLU A 300 -10.24 1.65 -9.27
N SER A 301 -10.35 2.15 -10.48
CA SER A 301 -10.22 3.59 -10.73
C SER A 301 -11.48 4.40 -10.43
N SER A 302 -12.58 3.77 -10.09
CA SER A 302 -13.84 4.48 -9.81
C SER A 302 -13.72 5.52 -8.68
N VAL A 303 -12.99 5.19 -7.62
CA VAL A 303 -12.77 6.06 -6.44
C VAL A 303 -12.03 7.35 -6.76
N PHE A 304 -11.31 7.40 -7.88
CA PHE A 304 -10.59 8.61 -8.33
C PHE A 304 -11.45 9.50 -9.21
N PHE A 305 -12.60 9.01 -9.67
CA PHE A 305 -13.42 9.66 -10.69
C PHE A 305 -14.88 9.89 -10.29
N PHE A 306 -15.36 9.22 -9.22
CA PHE A 306 -16.80 9.15 -8.88
C PHE A 306 -17.46 10.52 -8.63
N ASP A 307 -16.70 11.50 -8.12
CA ASP A 307 -17.16 12.86 -7.80
C ASP A 307 -16.51 13.93 -8.71
N VAL A 308 -15.76 13.51 -9.74
CA VAL A 308 -15.07 14.42 -10.67
C VAL A 308 -15.93 14.64 -11.93
N PRO A 309 -16.55 15.82 -12.12
CA PRO A 309 -17.43 16.09 -13.27
C PRO A 309 -16.79 15.78 -14.62
N PHE A 310 -15.51 16.09 -14.80
CA PHE A 310 -14.75 15.83 -16.02
C PHE A 310 -14.79 14.36 -16.46
N HIS A 311 -14.80 13.41 -15.51
CA HIS A 311 -14.87 11.97 -15.79
C HIS A 311 -16.33 11.49 -15.78
N ARG A 312 -17.15 11.99 -14.86
CA ARG A 312 -18.54 11.54 -14.68
C ARG A 312 -19.45 11.90 -15.84
N GLN A 313 -19.21 13.05 -16.46
CA GLN A 313 -20.02 13.64 -17.53
C GLN A 313 -19.36 13.48 -18.90
N ALA A 314 -18.31 12.65 -19.02
CA ALA A 314 -17.64 12.42 -20.30
C ALA A 314 -18.64 11.91 -21.36
N THR A 315 -18.60 12.47 -22.56
CA THR A 315 -19.40 12.00 -23.70
C THR A 315 -18.74 10.79 -24.35
N GLN A 316 -19.51 10.01 -25.12
CA GLN A 316 -18.96 8.87 -25.87
C GLN A 316 -17.82 9.31 -26.80
N GLU A 317 -18.00 10.45 -27.50
CA GLU A 317 -16.97 11.01 -28.39
C GLU A 317 -15.64 11.31 -27.65
N GLN A 318 -15.71 11.90 -26.44
CA GLN A 318 -14.54 12.15 -25.61
C GLN A 318 -13.86 10.86 -25.17
N VAL A 319 -14.64 9.84 -24.83
CA VAL A 319 -14.12 8.52 -24.46
C VAL A 319 -13.46 7.85 -25.65
N ASP A 320 -14.09 7.82 -26.81
CA ASP A 320 -13.55 7.22 -28.03
C ASP A 320 -12.23 7.90 -28.44
N GLN A 321 -12.16 9.23 -28.34
CA GLN A 321 -10.94 10.00 -28.59
C GLN A 321 -9.84 9.64 -27.57
N ALA A 322 -10.15 9.58 -26.27
CA ALA A 322 -9.19 9.25 -25.24
C ALA A 322 -8.69 7.80 -25.35
N LEU A 323 -9.57 6.85 -25.63
CA LEU A 323 -9.22 5.45 -25.80
C LEU A 323 -8.47 5.19 -27.09
N GLY A 324 -8.72 5.97 -28.16
CA GLY A 324 -8.01 5.87 -29.44
C GLY A 324 -6.53 6.20 -29.40
N VAL A 325 -6.07 7.01 -28.44
CA VAL A 325 -4.65 7.36 -28.24
C VAL A 325 -3.96 6.54 -27.14
N TRP A 326 -4.69 5.71 -26.43
CA TRP A 326 -4.14 4.87 -25.39
C TRP A 326 -3.73 3.50 -25.95
N PRO A 327 -2.71 2.84 -25.41
CA PRO A 327 -2.35 1.47 -25.78
C PRO A 327 -3.38 0.47 -25.23
N VAL A 328 -4.65 0.69 -25.59
CA VAL A 328 -5.81 -0.06 -25.10
C VAL A 328 -6.06 -1.32 -25.95
N GLY A 329 -5.25 -1.57 -26.98
CA GLY A 329 -5.39 -2.72 -27.87
C GLY A 329 -5.49 -4.10 -27.18
N ASP A 330 -5.24 -4.12 -25.87
CA ASP A 330 -5.28 -5.33 -25.03
C ASP A 330 -6.35 -5.25 -23.92
N LEU A 331 -7.36 -4.35 -23.98
CA LEU A 331 -8.49 -4.46 -23.06
C LEU A 331 -9.18 -5.79 -23.31
N PRO A 332 -9.14 -6.74 -22.34
CA PRO A 332 -9.85 -7.99 -22.54
C PRO A 332 -11.32 -7.70 -22.79
N ASP A 333 -11.89 -8.28 -23.84
CA ASP A 333 -13.33 -8.22 -24.12
C ASP A 333 -14.19 -8.55 -22.90
N SER A 334 -13.66 -9.37 -21.99
CA SER A 334 -14.28 -9.73 -20.71
C SER A 334 -14.52 -8.53 -19.78
N LEU A 335 -13.66 -7.50 -19.81
CA LEU A 335 -13.85 -6.29 -18.99
C LEU A 335 -14.95 -5.37 -19.53
N LEU A 336 -15.17 -5.41 -20.85
CA LEU A 336 -16.18 -4.60 -21.52
C LEU A 336 -17.54 -5.29 -21.62
N ARG A 337 -17.58 -6.63 -21.52
CA ARG A 337 -18.80 -7.44 -21.75
C ARG A 337 -19.40 -8.08 -20.53
N ASN A 338 -18.65 -8.27 -19.45
CA ASN A 338 -19.16 -9.02 -18.31
C ASN A 338 -19.76 -8.09 -17.27
N GLY A 339 -20.97 -8.41 -16.81
CA GLY A 339 -21.78 -7.83 -15.77
C GLY A 339 -21.11 -7.47 -14.45
N VAL A 340 -19.85 -7.01 -14.52
CA VAL A 340 -19.09 -6.42 -13.43
C VAL A 340 -19.81 -5.16 -12.93
N TYR A 341 -20.58 -4.51 -13.81
CA TYR A 341 -21.42 -3.39 -13.46
C TYR A 341 -22.87 -3.88 -13.36
N GLN A 342 -23.38 -3.99 -12.13
CA GLN A 342 -24.77 -4.37 -11.90
C GLN A 342 -25.71 -3.36 -12.57
N GLY A 343 -26.65 -3.87 -13.37
CA GLY A 343 -27.64 -3.06 -14.09
C GLY A 343 -27.15 -2.42 -15.39
N ALA A 344 -25.95 -2.71 -15.87
CA ALA A 344 -25.55 -2.34 -17.22
C ALA A 344 -26.42 -3.11 -18.23
N GLY A 345 -27.15 -2.36 -19.06
CA GLY A 345 -27.89 -2.89 -20.20
C GLY A 345 -26.93 -3.46 -21.29
N SER A 346 -27.28 -3.30 -22.57
CA SER A 346 -26.50 -3.83 -23.69
C SER A 346 -25.09 -3.21 -23.91
N GLY A 347 -24.58 -2.36 -23.00
CA GLY A 347 -23.24 -1.76 -23.09
C GLY A 347 -22.86 -0.92 -21.86
N LEU A 348 -21.57 -0.63 -21.69
CA LEU A 348 -21.07 0.25 -20.65
C LEU A 348 -21.36 1.72 -20.99
N THR A 349 -21.77 2.49 -19.98
CA THR A 349 -21.83 3.96 -20.12
C THR A 349 -20.43 4.55 -20.35
N PRO A 350 -20.31 5.79 -20.91
CA PRO A 350 -19.02 6.45 -21.08
C PRO A 350 -18.19 6.48 -19.79
N TYR A 351 -18.80 6.78 -18.65
CA TYR A 351 -18.13 6.75 -17.35
C TYR A 351 -17.60 5.34 -17.00
N GLN A 352 -18.40 4.30 -17.18
CA GLN A 352 -17.98 2.92 -16.92
C GLN A 352 -16.83 2.47 -17.83
N GLN A 353 -16.81 2.94 -19.10
CA GLN A 353 -15.69 2.69 -20.01
C GLN A 353 -14.41 3.36 -19.53
N VAL A 354 -14.49 4.63 -19.07
CA VAL A 354 -13.37 5.35 -18.45
C VAL A 354 -12.83 4.60 -17.23
N VAL A 355 -13.71 4.15 -16.35
CA VAL A 355 -13.33 3.37 -15.15
C VAL A 355 -12.68 2.06 -15.54
N ALA A 356 -13.24 1.30 -16.47
CA ALA A 356 -12.73 0.01 -16.91
C ALA A 356 -11.32 0.14 -17.51
N ALA A 357 -11.14 1.07 -18.46
CA ALA A 357 -9.86 1.31 -19.11
C ALA A 357 -8.77 1.74 -18.14
N SER A 358 -9.09 2.69 -17.25
CA SER A 358 -8.17 3.17 -16.23
C SER A 358 -7.81 2.08 -15.21
N SER A 359 -8.79 1.29 -14.76
CA SER A 359 -8.57 0.18 -13.82
C SER A 359 -7.63 -0.87 -14.42
N TRP A 360 -7.86 -1.21 -15.68
CA TRP A 360 -7.00 -2.15 -16.39
C TRP A 360 -5.57 -1.65 -16.47
N LEU A 361 -5.36 -0.45 -17.00
CA LEU A 361 -4.02 0.07 -17.27
C LEU A 361 -3.21 0.34 -16.01
N GLN A 362 -3.86 0.81 -14.94
CA GLN A 362 -3.16 1.27 -13.76
C GLN A 362 -3.02 0.21 -12.66
N PHE A 363 -3.86 -0.85 -12.66
CA PHE A 363 -3.91 -1.81 -11.57
C PHE A 363 -4.01 -3.27 -12.00
N GLN A 364 -4.69 -3.60 -13.13
CA GLN A 364 -5.05 -4.99 -13.42
C GLN A 364 -4.18 -5.64 -14.50
N ARG A 365 -3.67 -4.86 -15.46
CA ARG A 365 -2.88 -5.37 -16.59
C ARG A 365 -1.61 -6.10 -16.14
N PHE A 366 -0.77 -5.41 -15.37
CA PHE A 366 0.49 -5.99 -14.89
C PHE A 366 0.24 -7.24 -14.02
N PRO A 367 -0.59 -7.23 -12.95
CA PRO A 367 -0.81 -8.43 -12.15
C PRO A 367 -1.38 -9.59 -12.96
N THR A 368 -2.22 -9.32 -13.98
CA THR A 368 -2.75 -10.38 -14.86
C THR A 368 -1.65 -11.03 -15.70
N GLN A 369 -0.79 -10.22 -16.32
CA GLN A 369 0.34 -10.70 -17.09
C GLN A 369 1.38 -11.38 -16.17
N TYR A 370 1.67 -10.79 -15.02
CA TYR A 370 2.58 -11.34 -14.02
C TYR A 370 2.13 -12.70 -13.50
N ALA A 371 0.82 -12.88 -13.24
CA ALA A 371 0.28 -14.18 -12.86
C ALA A 371 0.51 -15.24 -13.93
N ALA A 372 0.38 -14.89 -15.21
CA ALA A 372 0.66 -15.80 -16.32
C ALA A 372 2.15 -16.18 -16.40
N SER A 373 3.04 -15.18 -16.30
CA SER A 373 4.49 -15.37 -16.33
C SER A 373 5.00 -16.18 -15.13
N LEU A 374 4.47 -15.93 -13.92
CA LEU A 374 4.78 -16.70 -12.72
C LEU A 374 4.38 -18.18 -12.87
N LYS A 375 3.18 -18.46 -13.41
CA LYS A 375 2.73 -19.83 -13.68
C LYS A 375 3.63 -20.52 -14.70
N ALA A 376 4.01 -19.80 -15.77
CA ALA A 376 4.95 -20.30 -16.77
C ALA A 376 6.34 -20.60 -16.17
N ALA A 377 6.77 -19.82 -15.16
CA ALA A 377 7.98 -20.05 -14.39
C ALA A 377 7.84 -21.12 -13.29
N GLY A 378 6.69 -21.83 -13.22
CA GLY A 378 6.45 -22.90 -12.24
C GLY A 378 6.18 -22.42 -10.81
N ARG A 379 5.85 -21.14 -10.60
CA ARG A 379 5.54 -20.58 -9.29
C ARG A 379 4.10 -20.86 -8.86
N SER A 380 3.89 -21.00 -7.54
CA SER A 380 2.55 -21.05 -6.97
C SER A 380 1.91 -19.66 -6.99
N VAL A 381 0.74 -19.55 -7.63
CA VAL A 381 0.04 -18.26 -7.82
C VAL A 381 -1.41 -18.39 -7.41
N VAL A 382 -1.85 -17.49 -6.54
CA VAL A 382 -3.27 -17.25 -6.25
C VAL A 382 -3.66 -15.94 -6.91
N TRP A 383 -4.71 -15.95 -7.72
CA TRP A 383 -5.27 -14.76 -8.36
C TRP A 383 -6.73 -14.59 -7.96
N ARG A 384 -7.10 -13.43 -7.45
CA ARG A 384 -8.44 -13.09 -6.97
C ARG A 384 -8.92 -11.77 -7.54
N HIS A 385 -10.21 -11.67 -7.81
CA HIS A 385 -10.91 -10.41 -8.03
C HIS A 385 -11.87 -10.17 -6.88
N PHE A 386 -11.79 -8.99 -6.27
CA PHE A 386 -12.76 -8.55 -5.29
C PHE A 386 -13.92 -7.89 -6.03
N MET A 387 -15.11 -8.48 -5.92
CA MET A 387 -16.30 -8.14 -6.72
C MET A 387 -17.40 -7.45 -5.90
N GLU A 388 -17.26 -7.37 -4.58
CA GLU A 388 -18.25 -6.74 -3.73
C GLU A 388 -18.39 -5.26 -4.05
N GLN A 389 -19.64 -4.78 -4.16
CA GLN A 389 -19.94 -3.41 -4.56
C GLN A 389 -20.14 -2.51 -3.35
N SER A 390 -19.50 -1.33 -3.35
CA SER A 390 -19.78 -0.28 -2.40
C SER A 390 -21.22 0.24 -2.58
N PRO A 391 -21.94 0.54 -1.50
CA PRO A 391 -23.22 1.23 -1.60
C PRO A 391 -23.11 2.68 -2.11
N LEU A 392 -21.92 3.30 -2.01
CA LEU A 392 -21.70 4.66 -2.50
C LEU A 392 -21.80 4.70 -4.04
N GLU A 393 -22.70 5.56 -4.54
CA GLU A 393 -22.96 5.68 -5.96
C GLU A 393 -21.68 5.90 -6.77
N ALA A 394 -21.56 5.18 -7.88
CA ALA A 394 -20.45 5.25 -8.85
C ALA A 394 -19.07 4.85 -8.33
N VAL A 395 -18.95 4.41 -7.08
CA VAL A 395 -17.70 3.84 -6.53
C VAL A 395 -17.57 2.38 -6.89
N PHE A 396 -18.67 1.64 -7.01
CA PHE A 396 -18.66 0.23 -7.37
C PHE A 396 -17.74 -0.62 -6.46
N SER A 397 -17.04 -1.60 -7.01
CA SER A 397 -15.93 -2.30 -6.33
C SER A 397 -14.64 -1.50 -6.54
N GLY A 398 -14.56 -0.32 -5.93
CA GLY A 398 -13.48 0.63 -6.13
C GLY A 398 -12.22 0.32 -5.34
N HIS A 399 -11.11 0.96 -5.70
CA HIS A 399 -9.83 0.86 -5.00
C HIS A 399 -9.99 1.06 -3.48
N CYS A 400 -9.34 0.24 -2.68
CA CYS A 400 -9.41 0.24 -1.21
C CYS A 400 -10.73 -0.26 -0.60
N PHE A 401 -11.78 -0.58 -1.37
CA PHE A 401 -13.03 -1.08 -0.78
C PHE A 401 -12.89 -2.46 -0.12
N ASP A 402 -11.84 -3.21 -0.44
CA ASP A 402 -11.50 -4.49 0.19
C ASP A 402 -10.76 -4.35 1.53
N LEU A 403 -10.14 -3.20 1.82
CA LEU A 403 -9.32 -2.99 3.03
C LEU A 403 -10.08 -3.12 4.36
N PRO A 404 -11.29 -2.54 4.53
CA PRO A 404 -12.08 -2.70 5.74
C PRO A 404 -12.26 -4.18 6.11
N PHE A 405 -12.57 -4.99 5.12
CA PHE A 405 -12.81 -6.43 5.28
C PHE A 405 -11.52 -7.21 5.50
N GLN A 406 -10.41 -6.80 4.82
CA GLN A 406 -9.12 -7.46 4.95
C GLN A 406 -8.57 -7.45 6.37
N PHE A 407 -8.80 -6.37 7.12
CA PHE A 407 -8.40 -6.25 8.52
C PHE A 407 -9.53 -6.58 9.50
N GLY A 408 -10.76 -6.70 9.02
CA GLY A 408 -11.94 -6.97 9.85
C GLY A 408 -12.32 -5.83 10.80
N ASN A 409 -11.92 -4.60 10.51
CA ASN A 409 -12.03 -3.44 11.42
C ASN A 409 -13.29 -2.61 11.15
N PHE A 410 -14.48 -3.19 11.23
CA PHE A 410 -15.75 -2.51 10.93
C PHE A 410 -15.88 -1.15 11.61
N ARG A 411 -15.54 -1.08 12.89
CA ARG A 411 -15.70 0.15 13.69
C ARG A 411 -14.81 1.29 13.19
N ALA A 412 -13.59 0.99 12.75
CA ALA A 412 -12.67 2.00 12.22
C ALA A 412 -13.12 2.58 10.87
N TRP A 413 -13.99 1.86 10.16
CA TRP A 413 -14.49 2.24 8.85
C TRP A 413 -15.97 2.61 8.80
N GLN A 414 -16.65 2.62 9.94
CA GLN A 414 -18.12 2.82 9.98
C GLN A 414 -18.54 4.18 9.41
N ASP A 415 -17.70 5.20 9.53
CA ASP A 415 -17.94 6.56 9.03
C ASP A 415 -17.39 6.79 7.61
N ALA A 416 -16.74 5.80 7.01
CA ALA A 416 -16.26 5.89 5.65
C ALA A 416 -17.42 5.91 4.65
N PRO A 417 -17.50 6.93 3.75
CA PRO A 417 -18.62 7.02 2.80
C PRO A 417 -18.84 5.75 1.98
N MET A 418 -17.77 5.07 1.56
CA MET A 418 -17.86 3.80 0.81
C MET A 418 -18.49 2.65 1.61
N MET A 419 -18.56 2.75 2.94
CA MET A 419 -19.12 1.73 3.83
C MET A 419 -20.57 2.00 4.25
N GLN A 420 -21.09 3.19 3.96
CA GLN A 420 -22.46 3.56 4.34
C GLN A 420 -23.47 2.60 3.71
N GLY A 421 -24.27 1.91 4.55
CA GLY A 421 -25.21 0.89 4.11
C GLY A 421 -24.67 -0.54 4.04
N VAL A 422 -23.38 -0.76 4.34
CA VAL A 422 -22.87 -2.11 4.60
C VAL A 422 -23.34 -2.56 5.98
N THR A 423 -24.14 -3.63 6.04
CA THR A 423 -24.60 -4.17 7.32
C THR A 423 -23.50 -4.94 8.04
N PRO A 424 -23.54 -5.05 9.39
CA PRO A 424 -22.56 -5.84 10.15
C PRO A 424 -22.47 -7.30 9.66
N GLU A 425 -23.58 -7.92 9.30
CA GLU A 425 -23.62 -9.32 8.82
C GLU A 425 -22.93 -9.46 7.45
N ARG A 426 -23.19 -8.51 6.54
CA ARG A 426 -22.50 -8.47 5.23
C ARG A 426 -21.03 -8.26 5.42
N PHE A 427 -20.65 -7.30 6.30
CA PHE A 427 -19.26 -7.03 6.62
C PHE A 427 -18.56 -8.28 7.13
N GLU A 428 -19.13 -8.94 8.14
CA GLU A 428 -18.52 -10.09 8.80
C GLU A 428 -18.30 -11.25 7.83
N ARG A 429 -19.28 -11.55 6.98
CA ARG A 429 -19.15 -12.60 5.94
C ARG A 429 -17.97 -12.33 5.01
N ILE A 430 -17.84 -11.09 4.51
CA ILE A 430 -16.75 -10.72 3.58
C ILE A 430 -15.41 -10.70 4.33
N ALA A 431 -15.37 -10.18 5.56
CA ALA A 431 -14.17 -10.08 6.35
C ALA A 431 -13.60 -11.47 6.68
N GLN A 432 -14.44 -12.42 7.09
CA GLN A 432 -14.03 -13.80 7.35
C GLN A 432 -13.43 -14.46 6.10
N ASP A 433 -14.04 -14.24 4.93
CA ASP A 433 -13.52 -14.78 3.67
C ASP A 433 -12.14 -14.22 3.33
N LEU A 434 -11.96 -12.88 3.35
CA LEU A 434 -10.69 -12.24 2.99
C LEU A 434 -9.58 -12.49 4.02
N MET A 435 -9.88 -12.42 5.32
CA MET A 435 -8.90 -12.72 6.37
C MET A 435 -8.47 -14.18 6.30
N GLY A 436 -9.44 -15.11 6.17
CA GLY A 436 -9.15 -16.54 6.03
C GLY A 436 -8.35 -16.87 4.77
N ASP A 437 -8.58 -16.17 3.66
CA ASP A 437 -7.82 -16.36 2.42
C ASP A 437 -6.34 -15.99 2.61
N ILE A 438 -6.07 -14.86 3.24
CA ILE A 438 -4.69 -14.42 3.53
C ILE A 438 -4.04 -15.30 4.61
N ALA A 439 -4.78 -15.72 5.63
CA ALA A 439 -4.26 -16.63 6.66
C ALA A 439 -3.81 -17.95 6.03
N ARG A 440 -4.67 -18.59 5.25
CA ARG A 440 -4.31 -19.82 4.51
C ARG A 440 -3.12 -19.60 3.57
N PHE A 441 -3.07 -18.47 2.88
CA PHE A 441 -1.95 -18.15 2.01
C PHE A 441 -0.64 -17.96 2.80
N ALA A 442 -0.70 -17.33 3.97
CA ALA A 442 0.47 -17.16 4.85
C ALA A 442 0.90 -18.47 5.54
N GLY A 443 0.08 -19.50 5.53
CA GLY A 443 0.37 -20.80 6.16
C GLY A 443 -0.05 -20.85 7.63
N ALA A 444 -1.07 -20.06 8.01
CA ALA A 444 -1.68 -20.07 9.34
C ALA A 444 -2.76 -21.16 9.47
#